data_c62860cc3304d47514af62b3df397f1a
#
_entry.id   c62860cc3304d47514af62b3df397f1a
#
_cell.length_a   1.000
_cell.length_b   1.000
_cell.length_c   1.000
_cell.angle_alpha   90.00
_cell.angle_beta   90.00
_cell.angle_gamma   90.00
#
_symmetry.space_group_name_H-M   'P 1'
#
loop_
_entity.id
_entity.type
_entity.pdbx_description
1 polymer ?
#
loop_
_entity_poly.entity_id
_entity_poly.type
_entity_poly.pdbx_seq_one_letter_code
_entity_poly.pdbx_strand_id
1 'polypeptide(L)'
;MLFRYIIDIILAINERDENKLHRQLEELSKSYKKMVSHFFDEDKYFNRDAVALVIMAKKMGMNVTINTPVVPAELLDITEIHYESLENIDFSISKEDFSALCSSRMKRLIESINNRMKIAKKHHEEGSEIYIELMNECKNEFQSAKVFEETKDDILKNWDNIGYLQAIKKVRKWFLIVNY
;
A
#
# COMPACT_ATOMS: atom_id res chain seq x y z
N MET A 1 5.01 4.17 -1.72
CA MET A 1 5.90 3.00 -1.48
C MET A 1 5.61 2.33 -0.14
N LEU A 2 5.52 3.06 0.98
CA LEU A 2 5.21 2.50 2.31
C LEU A 2 3.92 1.67 2.32
N PHE A 3 2.84 2.20 1.77
CA PHE A 3 1.52 1.55 1.72
C PHE A 3 1.53 0.18 1.05
N ARG A 4 2.43 -0.04 0.10
CA ARG A 4 2.62 -1.36 -0.52
C ARG A 4 3.04 -2.40 0.50
N TYR A 5 4.09 -2.11 1.27
CA TYR A 5 4.60 -3.05 2.27
C TYR A 5 3.57 -3.36 3.33
N ILE A 6 2.80 -2.36 3.76
CA ILE A 6 1.71 -2.56 4.73
C ILE A 6 0.64 -3.52 4.16
N ILE A 7 0.22 -3.33 2.91
CA ILE A 7 -0.72 -4.26 2.24
C ILE A 7 -0.12 -5.67 2.14
N ASP A 8 1.15 -5.78 1.73
CA ASP A 8 1.81 -7.08 1.57
C ASP A 8 1.97 -7.81 2.90
N ILE A 9 2.24 -7.08 4.00
CA ILE A 9 2.27 -7.60 5.36
C ILE A 9 0.88 -8.08 5.78
N ILE A 10 -0.17 -7.28 5.58
CA ILE A 10 -1.55 -7.68 5.90
C ILE A 10 -1.94 -8.96 5.13
N LEU A 11 -1.61 -9.04 3.85
CA LEU A 11 -1.88 -10.24 3.05
C LEU A 11 -1.13 -11.47 3.58
N ALA A 12 0.14 -11.31 3.96
CA ALA A 12 0.93 -12.38 4.55
C ALA A 12 0.34 -12.88 5.88
N ILE A 13 -0.13 -11.96 6.73
CA ILE A 13 -0.80 -12.29 8.00
C ILE A 13 -2.10 -13.07 7.73
N ASN A 14 -2.92 -12.61 6.81
CA ASN A 14 -4.17 -13.30 6.45
C ASN A 14 -3.95 -14.69 5.84
N GLU A 15 -2.89 -14.83 5.05
CA GLU A 15 -2.50 -16.11 4.44
C GLU A 15 -1.76 -17.01 5.44
N ARG A 16 -1.45 -16.52 6.65
CA ARG A 16 -0.60 -17.17 7.66
C ARG A 16 0.76 -17.61 7.10
N ASP A 17 1.29 -16.84 6.14
CA ASP A 17 2.56 -17.10 5.48
C ASP A 17 3.69 -16.35 6.21
N GLU A 18 4.30 -17.03 7.19
CA GLU A 18 5.40 -16.48 8.00
C GLU A 18 6.61 -16.10 7.14
N ASN A 19 6.95 -16.89 6.14
CA ASN A 19 8.09 -16.62 5.25
C ASN A 19 7.87 -15.34 4.43
N LYS A 20 6.66 -15.17 3.92
CA LYS A 20 6.27 -13.97 3.19
C LYS A 20 6.25 -12.76 4.10
N LEU A 21 5.72 -12.91 5.32
CA LEU A 21 5.70 -11.85 6.33
C LEU A 21 7.13 -11.37 6.67
N HIS A 22 8.04 -12.29 6.99
CA HIS A 22 9.45 -11.97 7.26
C HIS A 22 10.09 -11.22 6.11
N ARG A 23 9.94 -11.73 4.88
CA ARG A 23 10.51 -11.08 3.69
C ARG A 23 9.98 -9.66 3.51
N GLN A 24 8.68 -9.43 3.67
CA GLN A 24 8.09 -8.09 3.50
C GLN A 24 8.55 -7.11 4.59
N LEU A 25 8.72 -7.57 5.82
CA LEU A 25 9.25 -6.77 6.93
C LEU A 25 10.73 -6.39 6.71
N GLU A 26 11.54 -7.31 6.18
CA GLU A 26 12.93 -7.01 5.82
C GLU A 26 13.03 -6.00 4.67
N GLU A 27 12.24 -6.17 3.63
CA GLU A 27 12.20 -5.26 2.49
C GLU A 27 11.74 -3.86 2.92
N LEU A 28 10.71 -3.77 3.77
CA LEU A 28 10.28 -2.53 4.39
C LEU A 28 11.44 -1.88 5.14
N SER A 29 12.13 -2.63 5.99
CA SER A 29 13.25 -2.12 6.80
C SER A 29 14.38 -1.55 5.94
N LYS A 30 14.74 -2.24 4.86
CA LYS A 30 15.78 -1.78 3.91
C LYS A 30 15.37 -0.49 3.18
N SER A 31 14.09 -0.35 2.90
CA SER A 31 13.57 0.77 2.12
C SER A 31 13.14 1.97 2.96
N TYR A 32 12.86 1.76 4.24
CA TYR A 32 12.20 2.73 5.13
C TYR A 32 12.97 4.05 5.25
N LYS A 33 14.28 4.01 5.47
CA LYS A 33 15.12 5.20 5.59
C LYS A 33 15.03 6.14 4.38
N LYS A 34 14.81 5.58 3.18
CA LYS A 34 14.64 6.38 1.95
C LYS A 34 13.25 6.99 1.83
N MET A 35 12.27 6.41 2.53
CA MET A 35 10.87 6.82 2.46
C MET A 35 10.49 7.88 3.48
N VAL A 36 11.19 7.92 4.62
CA VAL A 36 10.81 8.76 5.78
C VAL A 36 11.33 10.20 5.72
N SER A 37 12.01 10.63 4.66
CA SER A 37 12.52 12.01 4.56
C SER A 37 11.43 13.09 4.64
N HIS A 38 10.16 12.71 4.51
CA HIS A 38 9.00 13.61 4.49
C HIS A 38 7.95 13.33 5.58
N PHE A 39 8.23 12.42 6.52
CA PHE A 39 7.32 12.07 7.61
C PHE A 39 7.60 12.88 8.88
N PHE A 40 6.67 12.81 9.84
CA PHE A 40 6.84 13.37 11.18
C PHE A 40 8.08 12.81 11.86
N ASP A 41 8.68 13.58 12.74
CA ASP A 41 9.97 13.21 13.38
C ASP A 41 9.92 11.87 14.10
N GLU A 42 8.76 11.52 14.67
CA GLU A 42 8.54 10.23 15.37
C GLU A 42 8.62 9.04 14.41
N ASP A 43 8.11 9.17 13.18
CA ASP A 43 8.13 8.10 12.18
C ASP A 43 9.54 7.83 11.61
N LYS A 44 10.52 8.67 11.93
CA LYS A 44 11.93 8.46 11.54
C LYS A 44 12.61 7.35 12.33
N TYR A 45 12.09 7.02 13.52
CA TYR A 45 12.69 6.05 14.42
C TYR A 45 12.19 4.63 14.17
N PHE A 46 10.88 4.45 14.02
CA PHE A 46 10.28 3.14 13.74
C PHE A 46 8.95 3.29 13.01
N ASN A 47 8.50 2.22 12.37
CA ASN A 47 7.21 2.20 11.68
C ASN A 47 6.12 1.66 12.61
N ARG A 48 5.28 2.54 13.13
CA ARG A 48 4.18 2.20 14.04
C ARG A 48 3.22 1.16 13.46
N ASP A 49 2.88 1.30 12.18
CA ASP A 49 1.94 0.39 11.52
C ASP A 49 2.54 -1.01 11.38
N ALA A 50 3.82 -1.11 11.01
CA ALA A 50 4.51 -2.39 10.94
C ALA A 50 4.65 -3.05 12.30
N VAL A 51 4.98 -2.28 13.35
CA VAL A 51 5.03 -2.78 14.74
C VAL A 51 3.68 -3.33 15.15
N ALA A 52 2.59 -2.58 14.95
CA ALA A 52 1.23 -3.02 15.27
C ALA A 52 0.84 -4.32 14.53
N LEU A 53 1.17 -4.41 13.24
CA LEU A 53 0.89 -5.61 12.44
C LEU A 53 1.70 -6.83 12.89
N VAL A 54 2.96 -6.65 13.29
CA VAL A 54 3.79 -7.76 13.84
C VAL A 54 3.24 -8.23 15.17
N ILE A 55 2.86 -7.31 16.07
CA ILE A 55 2.20 -7.64 17.33
C ILE A 55 0.95 -8.48 17.08
N MET A 56 0.14 -8.07 16.13
CA MET A 56 -1.07 -8.75 15.75
C MET A 56 -0.80 -10.15 15.18
N ALA A 57 0.19 -10.29 14.28
CA ALA A 57 0.61 -11.59 13.75
C ALA A 57 1.05 -12.55 14.87
N LYS A 58 1.85 -12.05 15.83
CA LYS A 58 2.26 -12.83 17.03
C LYS A 58 1.05 -13.28 17.86
N LYS A 59 0.07 -12.38 18.07
CA LYS A 59 -1.16 -12.72 18.81
C LYS A 59 -2.06 -13.71 18.04
N MET A 60 -1.98 -13.75 16.73
CA MET A 60 -2.62 -14.78 15.90
C MET A 60 -1.84 -16.12 15.89
N GLY A 61 -0.80 -16.26 16.69
CA GLY A 61 0.01 -17.47 16.85
C GLY A 61 1.07 -17.66 15.75
N MET A 62 1.36 -16.63 14.94
CA MET A 62 2.45 -16.70 13.97
C MET A 62 3.80 -16.54 14.66
N ASN A 63 4.78 -17.34 14.24
CA ASN A 63 6.14 -17.22 14.73
C ASN A 63 6.88 -16.11 13.97
N VAL A 64 6.87 -14.89 14.52
CA VAL A 64 7.54 -13.74 13.92
C VAL A 64 8.72 -13.33 14.77
N THR A 65 9.93 -13.53 14.25
CA THR A 65 11.19 -13.13 14.88
C THR A 65 11.82 -12.04 14.04
N ILE A 66 11.65 -10.80 14.42
CA ILE A 66 12.26 -9.65 13.72
C ILE A 66 12.83 -8.67 14.73
N ASN A 67 14.01 -8.15 14.42
CA ASN A 67 14.62 -7.06 15.17
C ASN A 67 15.34 -6.14 14.19
N THR A 68 14.70 -5.04 13.85
CA THR A 68 15.25 -4.03 12.93
C THR A 68 15.00 -2.64 13.50
N PRO A 69 15.76 -1.61 13.07
CA PRO A 69 15.48 -0.24 13.49
C PRO A 69 14.04 0.24 13.17
N VAL A 70 13.40 -0.39 12.19
CA VAL A 70 12.03 -0.07 11.76
C VAL A 70 10.98 -0.80 12.61
N VAL A 71 11.32 -2.00 13.08
CA VAL A 71 10.49 -2.85 13.94
C VAL A 71 11.39 -3.37 15.08
N PRO A 72 11.66 -2.55 16.10
CA PRO A 72 12.48 -2.94 17.24
C PRO A 72 11.84 -4.08 18.03
N ALA A 73 12.64 -5.07 18.42
CA ALA A 73 12.14 -6.24 19.16
C ALA A 73 11.54 -5.84 20.52
N GLU A 74 12.08 -4.81 21.16
CA GLU A 74 11.63 -4.28 22.43
C GLU A 74 10.18 -3.78 22.40
N LEU A 75 9.71 -3.32 21.24
CA LEU A 75 8.32 -2.89 21.07
C LEU A 75 7.37 -4.06 20.79
N LEU A 76 7.90 -5.26 20.60
CA LEU A 76 7.11 -6.46 20.30
C LEU A 76 6.85 -7.32 21.54
N ASP A 77 7.47 -7.00 22.66
CA ASP A 77 7.30 -7.70 23.94
C ASP A 77 6.14 -7.08 24.71
N ILE A 78 4.93 -7.58 24.41
CA ILE A 78 3.71 -7.10 25.07
C ILE A 78 3.22 -8.17 26.03
N THR A 79 3.87 -8.28 27.16
CA THR A 79 3.54 -9.26 28.20
C THR A 79 2.30 -8.90 29.02
N GLU A 80 1.85 -7.63 29.00
CA GLU A 80 0.85 -7.14 29.96
C GLU A 80 -0.48 -6.64 29.35
N ILE A 81 -0.64 -6.67 28.03
CA ILE A 81 -1.90 -6.21 27.44
C ILE A 81 -2.85 -7.39 27.29
N HIS A 82 -3.81 -7.50 28.21
CA HIS A 82 -4.97 -8.38 28.06
C HIS A 82 -5.89 -7.85 26.97
N TYR A 83 -5.72 -8.32 25.73
CA TYR A 83 -6.74 -8.17 24.71
C TYR A 83 -7.65 -9.39 24.75
N GLU A 84 -8.96 -9.17 24.58
CA GLU A 84 -9.87 -10.23 24.16
C GLU A 84 -9.32 -10.89 22.90
N SER A 85 -9.49 -12.20 22.77
CA SER A 85 -8.83 -12.99 21.72
C SER A 85 -8.99 -12.33 20.34
N LEU A 86 -7.86 -12.18 19.63
CA LEU A 86 -7.83 -11.62 18.27
C LEU A 86 -8.38 -12.59 17.22
N GLU A 87 -8.96 -13.72 17.65
CA GLU A 87 -9.51 -14.75 16.76
C GLU A 87 -10.60 -14.19 15.84
N ASN A 88 -11.22 -13.07 16.23
CA ASN A 88 -12.32 -12.43 15.52
C ASN A 88 -11.98 -11.05 14.95
N ILE A 89 -10.70 -10.67 14.79
CA ILE A 89 -10.42 -9.44 14.06
C ILE A 89 -10.76 -9.66 12.60
N ASP A 90 -11.87 -9.06 12.21
CA ASP A 90 -12.26 -8.97 10.81
C ASP A 90 -11.52 -7.80 10.16
N PHE A 91 -10.53 -8.12 9.33
CA PHE A 91 -9.83 -7.14 8.49
C PHE A 91 -10.63 -6.77 7.24
N SER A 92 -11.87 -7.21 7.15
CA SER A 92 -12.70 -6.85 6.01
C SER A 92 -12.95 -5.35 6.02
N ILE A 93 -12.90 -4.78 4.84
CA ILE A 93 -13.43 -3.44 4.60
C ILE A 93 -14.80 -3.56 3.94
N SER A 94 -15.68 -2.61 4.18
CA SER A 94 -16.96 -2.57 3.52
C SER A 94 -16.82 -2.33 2.01
N LYS A 95 -17.83 -2.66 1.24
CA LYS A 95 -17.90 -2.36 -0.18
C LYS A 95 -17.78 -0.84 -0.42
N GLU A 96 -18.39 -0.06 0.43
CA GLU A 96 -18.42 1.40 0.42
C GLU A 96 -17.02 1.96 0.68
N ASP A 97 -16.32 1.46 1.70
CA ASP A 97 -14.96 1.88 2.03
C ASP A 97 -13.97 1.50 0.93
N PHE A 98 -14.10 0.30 0.36
CA PHE A 98 -13.30 -0.11 -0.79
C PHE A 98 -13.54 0.82 -1.99
N SER A 99 -14.80 1.15 -2.28
CA SER A 99 -15.16 2.08 -3.35
C SER A 99 -14.58 3.47 -3.12
N ALA A 100 -14.68 3.99 -1.89
CA ALA A 100 -14.12 5.28 -1.49
C ALA A 100 -12.60 5.31 -1.61
N LEU A 101 -11.92 4.25 -1.15
CA LEU A 101 -10.47 4.09 -1.26
C LEU A 101 -10.01 4.12 -2.73
N CYS A 102 -10.65 3.33 -3.59
CA CYS A 102 -10.34 3.28 -5.01
C CYS A 102 -10.60 4.63 -5.71
N SER A 103 -11.71 5.29 -5.39
CA SER A 103 -12.07 6.60 -5.95
C SER A 103 -11.09 7.69 -5.53
N SER A 104 -10.69 7.72 -4.27
CA SER A 104 -9.65 8.63 -3.78
C SER A 104 -8.31 8.41 -4.50
N ARG A 105 -7.92 7.14 -4.70
CA ARG A 105 -6.71 6.80 -5.43
C ARG A 105 -6.77 7.23 -6.90
N MET A 106 -7.89 6.98 -7.56
CA MET A 106 -8.12 7.40 -8.95
C MET A 106 -7.98 8.92 -9.10
N LYS A 107 -8.62 9.68 -8.22
CA LYS A 107 -8.54 11.14 -8.23
C LYS A 107 -7.09 11.62 -8.15
N ARG A 108 -6.30 11.11 -7.20
CA ARG A 108 -4.89 11.46 -7.06
C ARG A 108 -4.05 11.08 -8.28
N LEU A 109 -4.31 9.92 -8.89
CA LEU A 109 -3.62 9.49 -10.09
C LEU A 109 -3.88 10.46 -11.25
N ILE A 110 -5.13 10.80 -11.51
CA ILE A 110 -5.52 11.76 -12.56
C ILE A 110 -4.94 13.16 -12.30
N GLU A 111 -4.97 13.64 -11.05
CA GLU A 111 -4.37 14.91 -10.67
C GLU A 111 -2.86 14.94 -10.93
N SER A 112 -2.15 13.86 -10.59
CA SER A 112 -0.72 13.70 -10.85
C SER A 112 -0.40 13.74 -12.34
N ILE A 113 -1.13 12.98 -13.15
CA ILE A 113 -0.96 12.94 -14.60
C ILE A 113 -1.19 14.34 -15.19
N ASN A 114 -2.28 15.01 -14.81
CA ASN A 114 -2.59 16.35 -15.29
C ASN A 114 -1.52 17.38 -14.91
N ASN A 115 -0.96 17.29 -13.71
CA ASN A 115 0.12 18.18 -13.27
C ASN A 115 1.39 17.95 -14.08
N ARG A 116 1.77 16.69 -14.36
CA ARG A 116 2.93 16.39 -15.22
C ARG A 116 2.73 16.88 -16.66
N MET A 117 1.54 16.72 -17.21
CA MET A 117 1.22 17.28 -18.54
C MET A 117 1.35 18.81 -18.57
N LYS A 118 0.90 19.51 -17.50
CA LYS A 118 1.08 20.97 -17.39
C LYS A 118 2.56 21.34 -17.30
N ILE A 119 3.35 20.60 -16.52
CA ILE A 119 4.79 20.83 -16.39
C ILE A 119 5.49 20.60 -17.73
N ALA A 120 5.18 19.49 -18.42
CA ALA A 120 5.73 19.23 -19.73
C ALA A 120 5.46 20.36 -20.74
N LYS A 121 4.21 20.83 -20.81
CA LYS A 121 3.81 21.95 -21.68
C LYS A 121 4.47 23.29 -21.32
N LYS A 122 4.79 23.49 -20.04
CA LYS A 122 5.39 24.76 -19.58
C LYS A 122 6.90 24.84 -19.79
N HIS A 123 7.59 23.70 -19.68
CA HIS A 123 9.05 23.66 -19.57
C HIS A 123 9.76 23.02 -20.76
N HIS A 124 9.01 22.42 -21.69
CA HIS A 124 9.58 21.80 -22.88
C HIS A 124 8.92 22.31 -24.14
N GLU A 125 9.74 22.49 -25.18
CA GLU A 125 9.26 22.85 -26.50
C GLU A 125 8.39 21.73 -27.08
N GLU A 126 7.22 22.11 -27.59
CA GLU A 126 6.29 21.15 -28.19
C GLU A 126 6.95 20.49 -29.39
N GLY A 127 6.97 19.13 -29.37
CA GLY A 127 7.64 18.32 -30.40
C GLY A 127 9.09 17.96 -30.07
N SER A 128 9.69 18.46 -28.98
CA SER A 128 10.97 17.97 -28.52
C SER A 128 10.88 16.51 -28.05
N GLU A 129 11.98 15.76 -28.10
CA GLU A 129 12.03 14.35 -27.71
C GLU A 129 11.52 14.16 -26.26
N ILE A 130 11.98 14.99 -25.32
CA ILE A 130 11.55 14.96 -23.91
C ILE A 130 10.05 15.23 -23.78
N TYR A 131 9.53 16.21 -24.52
CA TYR A 131 8.09 16.51 -24.50
C TYR A 131 7.27 15.32 -24.98
N ILE A 132 7.67 14.70 -26.10
CA ILE A 132 7.00 13.54 -26.68
C ILE A 132 7.03 12.35 -25.71
N GLU A 133 8.17 12.08 -25.07
CA GLU A 133 8.33 11.01 -24.08
C GLU A 133 7.39 11.22 -22.89
N LEU A 134 7.42 12.38 -22.25
CA LEU A 134 6.56 12.71 -21.10
C LEU A 134 5.06 12.63 -21.46
N MET A 135 4.67 13.10 -22.64
CA MET A 135 3.28 13.04 -23.07
C MET A 135 2.82 11.60 -23.35
N ASN A 136 3.71 10.75 -23.89
CA ASN A 136 3.42 9.34 -24.09
C ASN A 136 3.30 8.58 -22.77
N GLU A 137 4.17 8.87 -21.79
CA GLU A 137 4.04 8.32 -20.44
C GLU A 137 2.70 8.68 -19.80
N CYS A 138 2.33 9.97 -19.84
CA CYS A 138 1.03 10.42 -19.32
C CYS A 138 -0.14 9.72 -20.01
N LYS A 139 -0.08 9.52 -21.34
CA LYS A 139 -1.10 8.79 -22.09
C LYS A 139 -1.22 7.34 -21.66
N ASN A 140 -0.10 6.66 -21.46
CA ASN A 140 -0.09 5.26 -20.98
C ASN A 140 -0.66 5.15 -19.57
N GLU A 141 -0.38 6.11 -18.71
CA GLU A 141 -0.94 6.15 -17.36
C GLU A 141 -2.44 6.45 -17.35
N PHE A 142 -2.94 7.32 -18.23
CA PHE A 142 -4.39 7.50 -18.41
C PHE A 142 -5.08 6.20 -18.84
N GLN A 143 -4.46 5.45 -19.75
CA GLN A 143 -4.98 4.15 -20.15
C GLN A 143 -5.00 3.17 -18.97
N SER A 144 -3.94 3.16 -18.16
CA SER A 144 -3.88 2.36 -16.94
C SER A 144 -4.95 2.76 -15.93
N ALA A 145 -5.20 4.07 -15.75
CA ALA A 145 -6.26 4.58 -14.88
C ALA A 145 -7.65 4.11 -15.32
N LYS A 146 -7.92 4.09 -16.64
CA LYS A 146 -9.17 3.57 -17.18
C LYS A 146 -9.35 2.08 -16.87
N VAL A 147 -8.31 1.26 -17.05
CA VAL A 147 -8.34 -0.17 -16.69
C VAL A 147 -8.56 -0.36 -15.19
N PHE A 148 -8.01 0.53 -14.36
CA PHE A 148 -8.27 0.50 -12.92
C PHE A 148 -9.74 0.76 -12.61
N GLU A 149 -10.35 1.76 -13.23
CA GLU A 149 -11.77 2.09 -13.03
C GLU A 149 -12.68 0.93 -13.44
N GLU A 150 -12.43 0.36 -14.63
CA GLU A 150 -13.15 -0.83 -15.11
C GLU A 150 -12.98 -2.03 -14.14
N THR A 151 -11.77 -2.23 -13.62
CA THR A 151 -11.49 -3.31 -12.65
C THR A 151 -12.22 -3.07 -11.33
N LYS A 152 -12.24 -1.83 -10.82
CA LYS A 152 -12.99 -1.44 -9.62
C LYS A 152 -14.48 -1.72 -9.80
N ASP A 153 -15.04 -1.31 -10.94
CA ASP A 153 -16.48 -1.48 -11.20
C ASP A 153 -16.87 -2.96 -11.32
N ASP A 154 -16.02 -3.79 -11.94
CA ASP A 154 -16.22 -5.23 -12.00
C ASP A 154 -16.17 -5.88 -10.60
N ILE A 155 -15.23 -5.46 -9.77
CA ILE A 155 -15.14 -5.92 -8.38
C ILE A 155 -16.39 -5.54 -7.59
N LEU A 156 -16.84 -4.28 -7.69
CA LEU A 156 -18.02 -3.79 -6.97
C LEU A 156 -19.30 -4.50 -7.40
N LYS A 157 -19.44 -4.88 -8.68
CA LYS A 157 -20.55 -5.68 -9.17
C LYS A 157 -20.56 -7.09 -8.59
N ASN A 158 -19.39 -7.66 -8.35
CA ASN A 158 -19.22 -9.04 -7.91
C ASN A 158 -18.74 -9.15 -6.46
N TRP A 159 -18.94 -8.11 -5.64
CA TRP A 159 -18.37 -7.98 -4.29
C TRP A 159 -18.64 -9.18 -3.41
N ASP A 160 -19.88 -9.63 -3.35
CA ASP A 160 -20.32 -10.72 -2.47
C ASP A 160 -19.68 -12.07 -2.83
N ASN A 161 -19.24 -12.23 -4.09
CA ASN A 161 -18.59 -13.43 -4.58
C ASN A 161 -17.06 -13.38 -4.47
N ILE A 162 -16.48 -12.17 -4.54
CA ILE A 162 -15.04 -11.99 -4.59
C ILE A 162 -14.46 -11.88 -3.18
N GLY A 163 -15.14 -11.16 -2.29
CA GLY A 163 -14.64 -10.80 -0.96
C GLY A 163 -13.49 -9.79 -1.01
N TYR A 164 -13.28 -9.09 0.11
CA TYR A 164 -12.35 -7.95 0.15
C TYR A 164 -10.89 -8.31 -0.15
N LEU A 165 -10.41 -9.49 0.29
CA LEU A 165 -9.02 -9.90 0.05
C LEU A 165 -8.70 -10.06 -1.44
N GLN A 166 -9.60 -10.69 -2.18
CA GLN A 166 -9.43 -10.83 -3.63
C GLN A 166 -9.62 -9.48 -4.34
N ALA A 167 -10.51 -8.64 -3.85
CA ALA A 167 -10.69 -7.29 -4.35
C ALA A 167 -9.40 -6.47 -4.22
N ILE A 168 -8.77 -6.46 -3.04
CA ILE A 168 -7.49 -5.78 -2.82
C ILE A 168 -6.37 -6.38 -3.68
N LYS A 169 -6.26 -7.70 -3.79
CA LYS A 169 -5.28 -8.35 -4.66
C LYS A 169 -5.41 -7.88 -6.12
N LYS A 170 -6.63 -7.75 -6.63
CA LYS A 170 -6.89 -7.30 -8.00
C LYS A 170 -6.48 -5.85 -8.25
N VAL A 171 -6.69 -4.95 -7.30
CA VAL A 171 -6.37 -3.52 -7.47
C VAL A 171 -4.97 -3.12 -6.99
N ARG A 172 -4.27 -4.00 -6.29
CA ARG A 172 -2.98 -3.74 -5.63
C ARG A 172 -1.97 -3.01 -6.52
N LYS A 173 -1.83 -3.39 -7.78
CA LYS A 173 -0.85 -2.79 -8.71
C LYS A 173 -1.00 -1.28 -8.85
N TRP A 174 -2.21 -0.72 -8.79
CA TRP A 174 -2.46 0.72 -8.91
C TRP A 174 -2.16 1.50 -7.64
N PHE A 175 -2.13 0.82 -6.48
CA PHE A 175 -1.64 1.41 -5.24
C PHE A 175 -0.10 1.38 -5.17
N LEU A 176 0.55 0.65 -6.08
CA LEU A 176 2.00 0.56 -6.19
C LEU A 176 2.62 1.65 -7.08
N ILE A 177 1.83 2.24 -7.96
CA ILE A 177 2.25 3.36 -8.80
C ILE A 177 2.40 4.56 -7.87
N VAL A 178 3.62 4.74 -7.38
CA VAL A 178 3.96 5.86 -6.50
C VAL A 178 4.25 7.07 -7.35
N ASN A 179 3.65 8.16 -6.95
CA ASN A 179 3.98 9.48 -7.45
C ASN A 179 5.46 9.79 -7.17
N TYR A 180 6.21 10.08 -8.19
CA TYR A 180 7.44 10.85 -8.11
C TYR A 180 7.12 12.33 -8.03
#